data_2107fd15092b4215f5e34938061007e2
#
_entry.id   2107fd15092b4215f5e34938061007e2
#
_cell.length_a   1.000
_cell.length_b   1.000
_cell.length_c   1.000
_cell.angle_alpha   90.00
_cell.angle_beta   90.00
_cell.angle_gamma   90.00
#
_symmetry.space_group_name_H-M   'P 1'
#
loop_
_entity.id
_entity.type
_entity.pdbx_description
1 polymer ?
#
loop_
_entity_poly.entity_id
_entity_poly.type
_entity_poly.pdbx_seq_one_letter_code
_entity_poly.pdbx_strand_id
1 'polypeptide(L)'
;MYQNINKIYHAAIYVRLSKEDGDISSSAKLESNSISNQKALILDFLKDKKDIEVVSVRVDDGYSGSNFERPAFQAMLEDIRHGIVDCVVVKDLSRFGREYIDSGKYIERLFPALGVRFIAINDNYDSLKGKNQADEIIIPFKNLINDAYCRDISIKIRSNLEIKRKKGECVTPFVAFGYRKTKTDKHKLEIDPSAGSVVQDIFKMKLRGMSQDAIANRLNELGILSPFEYKISSGSHYETGFRQKEQALWSSVTVRRILENEVYIGNLVQGKRTTPNHKVKQTYVKPEDDWIRIEKNHEPLVSDRDFEIVQRLLGMDTRTSPDQKQVYLLSGIAVCADCGAPMTRKVSTVAGKKYAYYLCSTNKETKRCSSHRIPEKDLEDAVLVMLKQHIQNILHLKRVLEFIGTVPFQEINMKKLQDRLEKKKQETERCTELRMMLYSDMKEGIVSKEDYVELHAAYGKRLRNAEESIRAIQKEMDNELEKADKANTWLDYFVKYQDIEELSRTVVVELIRQIRVYDKKNIEITFDFDDCYQTLLNQLPAMGVDTVIDDDNNLQVKVKEVV
;
A
#
# COMPACT_ATOMS: atom_id res chain seq x y z
N MET A 1 47.78 -25.31 40.66
CA MET A 1 46.42 -25.60 40.14
C MET A 1 46.21 -27.12 40.26
N TYR A 2 45.45 -27.55 41.26
CA TYR A 2 45.10 -28.95 41.44
C TYR A 2 44.06 -29.31 40.36
N GLN A 3 44.44 -30.08 39.35
CA GLN A 3 43.49 -30.75 38.47
C GLN A 3 42.70 -31.76 39.33
N ASN A 4 41.39 -31.52 39.53
CA ASN A 4 40.47 -32.50 40.09
C ASN A 4 40.32 -33.65 39.08
N ILE A 5 41.09 -34.74 39.29
CA ILE A 5 41.23 -35.86 38.36
C ILE A 5 39.97 -36.74 38.27
N ASN A 6 38.87 -36.42 39.02
CA ASN A 6 37.63 -37.22 39.05
C ASN A 6 36.34 -36.39 39.05
N LYS A 7 36.32 -35.19 38.44
CA LYS A 7 35.06 -34.45 38.36
C LYS A 7 34.21 -34.95 37.18
N ILE A 8 33.03 -35.47 37.48
CA ILE A 8 32.00 -35.78 36.48
C ILE A 8 31.22 -34.49 36.25
N TYR A 9 31.09 -34.08 34.99
CA TYR A 9 30.33 -32.91 34.57
C TYR A 9 28.89 -33.27 34.20
N HIS A 10 27.91 -32.56 34.73
CA HIS A 10 26.48 -32.72 34.41
C HIS A 10 26.13 -31.86 33.21
N ALA A 11 25.96 -32.47 32.05
CA ALA A 11 25.83 -31.76 30.79
C ALA A 11 24.38 -31.52 30.37
N ALA A 12 24.07 -30.29 29.94
CA ALA A 12 22.92 -29.99 29.13
C ALA A 12 23.31 -29.98 27.64
N ILE A 13 22.64 -30.80 26.85
CA ILE A 13 22.72 -30.71 25.38
C ILE A 13 21.78 -29.63 24.95
N TYR A 14 22.29 -28.60 24.23
CA TYR A 14 21.49 -27.54 23.69
C TYR A 14 21.48 -27.59 22.16
N VAL A 15 20.25 -27.67 21.56
CA VAL A 15 20.05 -27.73 20.13
C VAL A 15 19.04 -26.68 19.70
N ARG A 16 19.25 -26.08 18.51
CA ARG A 16 18.40 -25.03 17.98
C ARG A 16 18.23 -25.15 16.48
N LEU A 17 16.98 -24.88 16.00
CA LEU A 17 16.68 -24.74 14.60
C LEU A 17 15.86 -23.45 14.37
N SER A 18 16.18 -22.73 13.29
CA SER A 18 15.40 -21.57 12.84
C SER A 18 14.20 -22.04 12.02
N LYS A 19 13.08 -21.30 12.05
CA LYS A 19 11.92 -21.53 11.17
C LYS A 19 12.28 -21.51 9.66
N GLU A 20 13.35 -20.80 9.33
CA GLU A 20 13.84 -20.68 7.95
C GLU A 20 14.66 -21.88 7.48
N ASP A 21 15.23 -22.65 8.42
CA ASP A 21 16.06 -23.83 8.15
C ASP A 21 15.25 -25.15 8.18
N GLY A 22 13.94 -25.09 8.47
CA GLY A 22 13.10 -26.27 8.67
C GLY A 22 12.45 -26.76 7.37
N ASP A 23 12.65 -28.04 7.03
CA ASP A 23 11.79 -28.80 6.13
C ASP A 23 10.40 -28.99 6.76
N ILE A 24 9.56 -27.94 6.70
CA ILE A 24 8.17 -27.98 7.15
C ILE A 24 7.31 -28.60 6.03
N SER A 25 7.57 -29.84 5.69
CA SER A 25 6.80 -30.57 4.69
C SER A 25 5.99 -31.76 5.22
N SER A 26 5.79 -31.88 6.54
CA SER A 26 4.76 -32.80 7.03
C SER A 26 4.32 -32.49 8.46
N SER A 27 3.04 -32.24 8.63
CA SER A 27 2.31 -32.00 9.88
C SER A 27 2.27 -33.20 10.87
N ALA A 28 3.14 -34.17 10.74
CA ALA A 28 3.13 -35.41 11.55
C ALA A 28 4.43 -35.72 12.27
N LYS A 29 5.50 -34.88 12.19
CA LYS A 29 6.76 -35.14 12.90
C LYS A 29 6.88 -34.24 14.12
N LEU A 30 7.02 -34.84 15.30
CA LEU A 30 7.24 -34.16 16.58
C LEU A 30 8.57 -33.41 16.68
N GLU A 31 9.56 -33.70 15.85
CA GLU A 31 10.86 -33.01 15.77
C GLU A 31 11.36 -32.94 14.32
N SER A 32 12.04 -31.84 13.97
CA SER A 32 12.71 -31.67 12.68
C SER A 32 13.89 -32.63 12.53
N ASN A 33 14.10 -33.17 11.33
CA ASN A 33 15.25 -34.04 11.00
C ASN A 33 16.60 -33.37 11.38
N SER A 34 16.69 -32.05 11.27
CA SER A 34 17.90 -31.30 11.60
C SER A 34 18.18 -31.29 13.12
N ILE A 35 17.16 -31.24 13.97
CA ILE A 35 17.29 -31.32 15.43
C ILE A 35 17.73 -32.73 15.84
N SER A 36 17.09 -33.76 15.28
CA SER A 36 17.46 -35.17 15.53
C SER A 36 18.90 -35.44 15.13
N ASN A 37 19.37 -34.92 13.99
CA ASN A 37 20.76 -35.05 13.55
C ASN A 37 21.75 -34.31 14.47
N GLN A 38 21.38 -33.12 15.00
CA GLN A 38 22.21 -32.40 15.97
C GLN A 38 22.34 -33.20 17.27
N LYS A 39 21.24 -33.76 17.81
CA LYS A 39 21.25 -34.61 19.00
C LYS A 39 22.11 -35.85 18.80
N ALA A 40 21.93 -36.57 17.68
CA ALA A 40 22.69 -37.77 17.37
C ALA A 40 24.20 -37.49 17.33
N LEU A 41 24.63 -36.41 16.67
CA LEU A 41 26.03 -36.00 16.60
C LEU A 41 26.60 -35.69 17.98
N ILE A 42 25.86 -34.97 18.83
CA ILE A 42 26.31 -34.60 20.17
C ILE A 42 26.40 -35.87 21.07
N LEU A 43 25.39 -36.74 21.03
CA LEU A 43 25.39 -37.99 21.81
C LEU A 43 26.51 -38.93 21.37
N ASP A 44 26.80 -39.02 20.07
CA ASP A 44 27.90 -39.82 19.55
C ASP A 44 29.25 -39.28 20.04
N PHE A 45 29.47 -37.98 20.01
CA PHE A 45 30.66 -37.34 20.55
C PHE A 45 30.84 -37.59 22.05
N LEU A 46 29.74 -37.66 22.81
CA LEU A 46 29.78 -37.86 24.27
C LEU A 46 29.98 -39.30 24.70
N LYS A 47 29.77 -40.33 23.84
CA LYS A 47 29.96 -41.74 24.16
C LYS A 47 31.37 -42.05 24.70
N ASP A 48 32.38 -41.40 24.15
CA ASP A 48 33.78 -41.60 24.53
C ASP A 48 34.24 -40.70 25.68
N LYS A 49 33.35 -39.86 26.24
CA LYS A 49 33.65 -38.90 27.33
C LYS A 49 33.15 -39.42 28.66
N LYS A 50 33.99 -40.15 29.37
CA LYS A 50 33.67 -40.72 30.71
C LYS A 50 33.53 -39.67 31.81
N ASP A 51 33.99 -38.44 31.57
CA ASP A 51 33.94 -37.28 32.47
C ASP A 51 32.67 -36.44 32.32
N ILE A 52 31.74 -36.85 31.43
CA ILE A 52 30.52 -36.08 31.15
C ILE A 52 29.28 -36.97 31.22
N GLU A 53 28.32 -36.60 32.06
CA GLU A 53 26.99 -37.21 32.15
C GLU A 53 25.91 -36.28 31.62
N VAL A 54 25.06 -36.76 30.70
CA VAL A 54 23.96 -35.93 30.12
C VAL A 54 22.77 -35.96 31.06
N VAL A 55 22.45 -34.83 31.66
CA VAL A 55 21.30 -34.64 32.58
C VAL A 55 20.09 -34.03 31.93
N SER A 56 20.26 -33.23 30.86
CA SER A 56 19.13 -32.63 30.16
C SER A 56 19.42 -32.40 28.68
N VAL A 57 18.32 -32.41 27.88
CA VAL A 57 18.35 -32.01 26.46
C VAL A 57 17.37 -30.86 26.26
N ARG A 58 17.89 -29.71 25.89
CA ARG A 58 17.15 -28.47 25.72
C ARG A 58 17.02 -28.14 24.22
N VAL A 59 15.77 -27.95 23.74
CA VAL A 59 15.45 -27.79 22.32
C VAL A 59 14.68 -26.52 22.10
N ASP A 60 15.21 -25.61 21.29
CA ASP A 60 14.50 -24.41 20.77
C ASP A 60 14.28 -24.59 19.27
N ASP A 61 13.16 -25.23 18.91
CA ASP A 61 12.74 -25.37 17.50
C ASP A 61 11.95 -24.13 17.05
N GLY A 62 12.30 -23.61 15.87
CA GLY A 62 11.68 -22.41 15.30
C GLY A 62 12.16 -21.06 15.86
N TYR A 63 13.22 -21.04 16.67
CA TYR A 63 13.77 -19.81 17.24
C TYR A 63 15.05 -19.35 16.53
N SER A 64 15.13 -18.02 16.29
CA SER A 64 16.32 -17.39 15.69
C SER A 64 17.52 -17.41 16.64
N GLY A 65 18.73 -17.49 16.10
CA GLY A 65 19.98 -17.33 16.85
C GLY A 65 20.35 -15.89 17.20
N SER A 66 19.53 -14.90 16.83
CA SER A 66 19.82 -13.47 16.98
C SER A 66 19.54 -12.88 18.36
N ASN A 67 18.90 -13.63 19.27
CA ASN A 67 18.69 -13.26 20.67
C ASN A 67 18.73 -14.49 21.56
N PHE A 68 18.76 -14.28 22.88
CA PHE A 68 18.80 -15.33 23.91
C PHE A 68 17.49 -15.45 24.71
N GLU A 69 16.42 -14.77 24.28
CA GLU A 69 15.07 -14.87 24.87
C GLU A 69 14.33 -16.12 24.35
N ARG A 70 14.96 -17.29 24.49
CA ARG A 70 14.47 -18.58 24.02
C ARG A 70 14.08 -19.45 25.22
N PRO A 71 12.89 -20.07 25.24
CA PRO A 71 12.39 -20.76 26.42
C PRO A 71 13.34 -21.88 26.93
N ALA A 72 13.81 -22.76 26.02
CA ALA A 72 14.69 -23.85 26.43
C ALA A 72 16.09 -23.36 26.84
N PHE A 73 16.58 -22.26 26.23
CA PHE A 73 17.82 -21.61 26.65
C PHE A 73 17.69 -21.00 28.06
N GLN A 74 16.60 -20.31 28.37
CA GLN A 74 16.36 -19.72 29.68
C GLN A 74 16.23 -20.81 30.75
N ALA A 75 15.51 -21.90 30.46
CA ALA A 75 15.42 -23.05 31.36
C ALA A 75 16.81 -23.71 31.62
N MET A 76 17.67 -23.81 30.61
CA MET A 76 19.04 -24.25 30.77
C MET A 76 19.85 -23.33 31.69
N LEU A 77 19.67 -22.00 31.55
CA LEU A 77 20.35 -21.05 32.45
C LEU A 77 19.87 -21.16 33.89
N GLU A 78 18.61 -21.48 34.13
CA GLU A 78 18.08 -21.75 35.46
C GLU A 78 18.69 -23.03 36.05
N ASP A 79 18.78 -24.09 35.27
CA ASP A 79 19.46 -25.35 35.69
C ASP A 79 20.92 -25.07 36.07
N ILE A 80 21.61 -24.21 35.32
CA ILE A 80 22.99 -23.78 35.63
C ILE A 80 23.05 -23.02 36.95
N ARG A 81 22.15 -22.05 37.16
CA ARG A 81 22.09 -21.26 38.40
C ARG A 81 21.81 -22.10 39.64
N HIS A 82 21.02 -23.15 39.50
CA HIS A 82 20.72 -24.09 40.57
C HIS A 82 21.81 -25.18 40.76
N GLY A 83 22.88 -25.16 39.96
CA GLY A 83 23.96 -26.12 40.02
C GLY A 83 23.61 -27.54 39.52
N ILE A 84 22.47 -27.69 38.84
CA ILE A 84 22.05 -28.96 38.22
C ILE A 84 22.87 -29.27 36.98
N VAL A 85 23.24 -28.21 36.23
CA VAL A 85 24.07 -28.29 35.02
C VAL A 85 25.35 -27.49 35.22
N ASP A 86 26.49 -28.12 35.01
CA ASP A 86 27.82 -27.52 35.04
C ASP A 86 28.60 -27.73 33.73
N CYS A 87 27.92 -28.27 32.70
CA CYS A 87 28.47 -28.38 31.35
C CYS A 87 27.39 -28.08 30.30
N VAL A 88 27.73 -27.35 29.26
CA VAL A 88 26.85 -27.07 28.11
C VAL A 88 27.52 -27.59 26.85
N VAL A 89 26.81 -28.43 26.07
CA VAL A 89 27.32 -28.99 24.83
C VAL A 89 26.43 -28.60 23.67
N VAL A 90 27.03 -27.99 22.64
CA VAL A 90 26.37 -27.59 21.40
C VAL A 90 27.09 -28.16 20.18
N LYS A 91 26.38 -28.27 19.06
CA LYS A 91 26.99 -28.69 17.79
C LYS A 91 28.07 -27.72 17.33
N ASP A 92 27.73 -26.43 17.28
CA ASP A 92 28.59 -25.32 16.87
C ASP A 92 28.15 -23.99 17.51
N LEU A 93 29.03 -22.98 17.48
CA LEU A 93 28.76 -21.65 18.05
C LEU A 93 27.53 -20.99 17.43
N SER A 94 27.22 -21.24 16.15
CA SER A 94 26.05 -20.65 15.48
C SER A 94 24.72 -21.19 16.03
N ARG A 95 24.72 -22.40 16.58
CA ARG A 95 23.56 -23.02 17.27
C ARG A 95 23.39 -22.44 18.67
N PHE A 96 24.47 -22.09 19.34
CA PHE A 96 24.42 -21.37 20.60
C PHE A 96 23.88 -19.96 20.43
N GLY A 97 24.48 -19.11 19.57
CA GLY A 97 24.05 -17.78 19.25
C GLY A 97 24.79 -17.18 18.07
N ARG A 98 24.09 -16.35 17.27
CA ARG A 98 24.68 -15.62 16.14
C ARG A 98 25.03 -14.17 16.50
N GLU A 99 24.55 -13.68 17.64
CA GLU A 99 24.84 -12.34 18.12
C GLU A 99 26.17 -12.38 18.93
N TYR A 100 27.14 -11.61 18.45
CA TYR A 100 28.51 -11.62 18.96
C TYR A 100 28.60 -11.17 20.44
N ILE A 101 27.93 -10.06 20.80
CA ILE A 101 28.06 -9.45 22.13
C ILE A 101 27.48 -10.37 23.20
N ASP A 102 26.27 -10.88 22.98
CA ASP A 102 25.61 -11.74 23.97
C ASP A 102 26.23 -13.13 24.04
N SER A 103 26.63 -13.73 22.92
CA SER A 103 27.36 -15.02 22.92
C SER A 103 28.65 -14.90 23.68
N GLY A 104 29.43 -13.83 23.47
CA GLY A 104 30.66 -13.57 24.21
C GLY A 104 30.41 -13.36 25.70
N LYS A 105 29.34 -12.65 26.09
CA LYS A 105 28.94 -12.44 27.48
C LYS A 105 28.71 -13.78 28.21
N TYR A 106 28.07 -14.74 27.57
CA TYR A 106 27.85 -16.07 28.16
C TYR A 106 29.12 -16.90 28.19
N ILE A 107 29.83 -17.03 27.08
CA ILE A 107 30.99 -17.96 26.95
C ILE A 107 32.22 -17.42 27.69
N GLU A 108 32.48 -16.10 27.65
CA GLU A 108 33.70 -15.49 28.18
C GLU A 108 33.57 -15.02 29.63
N ARG A 109 32.33 -14.70 30.08
CA ARG A 109 32.11 -14.13 31.42
C ARG A 109 31.21 -14.98 32.30
N LEU A 110 29.98 -15.29 31.88
CA LEU A 110 29.00 -15.92 32.75
C LEU A 110 29.35 -17.39 33.06
N PHE A 111 29.62 -18.19 32.02
CA PHE A 111 29.96 -19.61 32.21
C PHE A 111 31.25 -19.82 33.01
N PRO A 112 32.35 -19.09 32.72
CA PRO A 112 33.54 -19.17 33.57
C PRO A 112 33.29 -18.71 35.01
N ALA A 113 32.49 -17.65 35.24
CA ALA A 113 32.17 -17.17 36.57
C ALA A 113 31.35 -18.18 37.39
N LEU A 114 30.52 -18.98 36.74
CA LEU A 114 29.70 -20.04 37.35
C LEU A 114 30.40 -21.42 37.35
N GLY A 115 31.64 -21.50 36.84
CA GLY A 115 32.39 -22.78 36.77
C GLY A 115 31.79 -23.77 35.75
N VAL A 116 31.05 -23.30 34.74
CA VAL A 116 30.41 -24.11 33.73
C VAL A 116 31.36 -24.35 32.56
N ARG A 117 31.54 -25.63 32.20
CA ARG A 117 32.26 -26.06 31.01
C ARG A 117 31.41 -25.83 29.77
N PHE A 118 31.98 -25.28 28.69
CA PHE A 118 31.28 -25.10 27.42
C PHE A 118 32.02 -25.80 26.29
N ILE A 119 31.29 -26.62 25.51
CA ILE A 119 31.83 -27.41 24.40
C ILE A 119 31.04 -27.13 23.12
N ALA A 120 31.74 -26.73 22.06
CA ALA A 120 31.21 -26.61 20.70
C ALA A 120 31.95 -27.55 19.76
N ILE A 121 31.29 -28.64 19.35
CA ILE A 121 31.94 -29.82 18.73
C ILE A 121 32.58 -29.47 17.39
N ASN A 122 31.81 -28.93 16.45
CA ASN A 122 32.29 -28.58 15.10
C ASN A 122 33.29 -27.43 15.09
N ASP A 123 33.29 -26.61 16.14
CA ASP A 123 34.27 -25.53 16.31
C ASP A 123 35.52 -26.00 17.05
N ASN A 124 35.55 -27.27 17.45
CA ASN A 124 36.63 -27.92 18.24
C ASN A 124 36.99 -27.11 19.50
N TYR A 125 35.98 -26.50 20.12
CA TYR A 125 36.11 -25.65 21.30
C TYR A 125 35.69 -26.39 22.56
N ASP A 126 36.54 -26.35 23.60
CA ASP A 126 36.27 -26.86 24.94
C ASP A 126 36.93 -25.92 25.97
N SER A 127 36.12 -25.28 26.80
CA SER A 127 36.60 -24.30 27.78
C SER A 127 37.58 -24.83 28.81
N LEU A 128 37.69 -26.18 28.99
CA LEU A 128 38.67 -26.79 29.87
C LEU A 128 40.04 -27.03 29.23
N LYS A 129 40.13 -27.12 27.91
CA LYS A 129 41.39 -27.47 27.22
C LYS A 129 42.46 -26.37 27.26
N GLY A 130 42.31 -25.42 28.17
CA GLY A 130 43.26 -24.34 28.39
C GLY A 130 43.15 -23.26 27.29
N LYS A 131 43.23 -22.00 27.70
CA LYS A 131 43.25 -20.85 26.78
C LYS A 131 44.57 -20.88 26.00
N ASN A 132 44.59 -21.56 24.86
CA ASN A 132 45.62 -21.24 23.85
C ASN A 132 45.34 -19.82 23.38
N GLN A 133 46.36 -18.95 23.31
CA GLN A 133 46.24 -17.56 22.81
C GLN A 133 45.49 -17.48 21.46
N ALA A 134 45.53 -18.54 20.66
CA ALA A 134 44.78 -18.68 19.42
C ALA A 134 43.26 -18.77 19.63
N ASP A 135 42.76 -19.45 20.65
CA ASP A 135 41.32 -19.64 20.88
C ASP A 135 40.66 -18.33 21.38
N GLU A 136 41.38 -17.48 22.10
CA GLU A 136 40.91 -16.15 22.53
C GLU A 136 40.66 -15.20 21.34
N ILE A 137 41.33 -15.40 20.23
CA ILE A 137 41.15 -14.58 19.00
C ILE A 137 40.15 -15.27 18.05
N ILE A 138 40.16 -16.57 17.93
CA ILE A 138 39.36 -17.32 16.97
C ILE A 138 37.86 -17.20 17.25
N ILE A 139 37.44 -17.27 18.51
CA ILE A 139 36.01 -17.23 18.87
C ILE A 139 35.37 -15.86 18.57
N PRO A 140 35.93 -14.72 19.04
CA PRO A 140 35.43 -13.40 18.65
C PRO A 140 35.42 -13.20 17.14
N PHE A 141 36.43 -13.70 16.42
CA PHE A 141 36.52 -13.59 14.98
C PHE A 141 35.44 -14.41 14.25
N LYS A 142 35.18 -15.66 14.68
CA LYS A 142 34.09 -16.49 14.14
C LYS A 142 32.72 -15.85 14.37
N ASN A 143 32.48 -15.30 15.55
CA ASN A 143 31.23 -14.61 15.89
C ASN A 143 31.06 -13.33 15.05
N LEU A 144 32.13 -12.58 14.83
CA LEU A 144 32.12 -11.38 13.96
C LEU A 144 31.79 -11.75 12.51
N ILE A 145 32.39 -12.84 11.98
CA ILE A 145 32.08 -13.33 10.63
C ILE A 145 30.61 -13.76 10.53
N ASN A 146 30.08 -14.46 11.53
CA ASN A 146 28.68 -14.86 11.55
C ASN A 146 27.72 -13.65 11.55
N ASP A 147 28.02 -12.59 12.31
CA ASP A 147 27.23 -11.35 12.31
C ASP A 147 27.31 -10.64 10.96
N ALA A 148 28.53 -10.54 10.39
CA ALA A 148 28.74 -9.96 9.07
C ALA A 148 27.97 -10.73 7.97
N TYR A 149 27.94 -12.06 8.04
CA TYR A 149 27.16 -12.92 7.14
C TYR A 149 25.65 -12.68 7.26
N CYS A 150 25.13 -12.59 8.49
CA CYS A 150 23.71 -12.25 8.72
C CYS A 150 23.34 -10.88 8.17
N ARG A 151 24.24 -9.88 8.31
CA ARG A 151 24.07 -8.55 7.73
C ARG A 151 24.01 -8.60 6.21
N ASP A 152 24.97 -9.28 5.58
CA ASP A 152 25.05 -9.41 4.11
C ASP A 152 23.80 -10.08 3.54
N ILE A 153 23.35 -11.20 4.13
CA ILE A 153 22.10 -11.85 3.74
C ILE A 153 20.92 -10.90 3.88
N SER A 154 20.81 -10.16 4.99
CA SER A 154 19.72 -9.21 5.19
C SER A 154 19.70 -8.11 4.14
N ILE A 155 20.87 -7.58 3.75
CA ILE A 155 20.99 -6.59 2.68
C ILE A 155 20.54 -7.20 1.34
N LYS A 156 21.02 -8.39 1.00
CA LYS A 156 20.66 -9.08 -0.24
C LYS A 156 19.16 -9.38 -0.34
N ILE A 157 18.55 -9.85 0.74
CA ILE A 157 17.10 -10.11 0.79
C ILE A 157 16.32 -8.80 0.58
N ARG A 158 16.69 -7.71 1.28
CA ARG A 158 16.01 -6.41 1.15
C ARG A 158 16.13 -5.86 -0.28
N SER A 159 17.33 -5.91 -0.85
CA SER A 159 17.58 -5.47 -2.24
C SER A 159 16.75 -6.30 -3.23
N ASN A 160 16.73 -7.62 -3.08
CA ASN A 160 15.93 -8.50 -3.96
C ASN A 160 14.43 -8.19 -3.84
N LEU A 161 13.90 -8.04 -2.61
CA LEU A 161 12.51 -7.68 -2.38
C LEU A 161 12.16 -6.30 -2.95
N GLU A 162 13.09 -5.34 -2.90
CA GLU A 162 12.89 -4.02 -3.50
C GLU A 162 12.82 -4.09 -5.02
N ILE A 163 13.73 -4.84 -5.65
CA ILE A 163 13.72 -5.07 -7.11
C ILE A 163 12.40 -5.72 -7.54
N LYS A 164 11.94 -6.74 -6.81
CA LYS A 164 10.67 -7.41 -7.10
C LYS A 164 9.49 -6.45 -6.99
N ARG A 165 9.44 -5.63 -5.93
CA ARG A 165 8.39 -4.62 -5.75
C ARG A 165 8.38 -3.60 -6.90
N LYS A 166 9.55 -3.12 -7.33
CA LYS A 166 9.69 -2.19 -8.47
C LYS A 166 9.25 -2.81 -9.81
N LYS A 167 9.34 -4.14 -9.94
CA LYS A 167 8.81 -4.89 -11.09
C LYS A 167 7.30 -5.13 -11.01
N GLY A 168 6.61 -4.71 -9.96
CA GLY A 168 5.18 -4.94 -9.77
C GLY A 168 4.84 -6.34 -9.24
N GLU A 169 5.81 -7.09 -8.74
CA GLU A 169 5.56 -8.38 -8.10
C GLU A 169 4.99 -8.20 -6.69
N CYS A 170 3.88 -8.88 -6.38
CA CYS A 170 3.32 -8.91 -5.04
C CYS A 170 4.17 -9.83 -4.14
N VAL A 171 4.99 -9.23 -3.27
CA VAL A 171 5.89 -9.97 -2.37
C VAL A 171 5.32 -10.20 -0.98
N THR A 172 4.11 -9.70 -0.69
CA THR A 172 3.46 -9.90 0.60
C THR A 172 2.97 -11.34 0.75
N PRO A 173 3.14 -11.98 1.93
CA PRO A 173 2.62 -13.33 2.16
C PRO A 173 1.09 -13.35 2.11
N PHE A 174 0.43 -12.32 2.62
CA PHE A 174 -1.01 -12.17 2.63
C PHE A 174 -1.44 -11.00 1.76
N VAL A 175 -2.44 -11.22 0.92
CA VAL A 175 -3.02 -10.20 0.05
C VAL A 175 -4.22 -9.53 0.72
N ALA A 176 -4.64 -8.39 0.16
CA ALA A 176 -5.84 -7.69 0.60
C ALA A 176 -7.09 -8.56 0.41
N PHE A 177 -8.07 -8.44 1.29
CA PHE A 177 -9.37 -9.09 1.16
C PHE A 177 -10.03 -8.67 -0.16
N GLY A 178 -10.63 -9.59 -0.88
CA GLY A 178 -11.14 -9.37 -2.24
C GLY A 178 -10.20 -9.82 -3.35
N TYR A 179 -8.93 -10.08 -3.03
CA TYR A 179 -7.95 -10.63 -3.96
C TYR A 179 -7.31 -11.91 -3.44
N ARG A 180 -6.81 -12.73 -4.35
CA ARG A 180 -5.98 -13.90 -4.07
C ARG A 180 -4.79 -13.93 -5.02
N LYS A 181 -3.78 -14.71 -4.68
CA LYS A 181 -2.64 -14.96 -5.58
C LYS A 181 -3.05 -15.95 -6.67
N THR A 182 -2.60 -15.72 -7.90
CA THR A 182 -2.88 -16.66 -8.99
C THR A 182 -2.20 -18.00 -8.72
N LYS A 183 -2.81 -19.09 -9.18
CA LYS A 183 -2.24 -20.45 -9.01
C LYS A 183 -0.97 -20.66 -9.81
N THR A 184 -0.83 -19.95 -10.93
CA THR A 184 0.31 -20.05 -11.85
C THR A 184 1.49 -19.18 -11.42
N ASP A 185 1.22 -18.03 -10.80
CA ASP A 185 2.24 -17.07 -10.37
C ASP A 185 1.90 -16.47 -9.00
N LYS A 186 2.64 -16.86 -7.97
CA LYS A 186 2.46 -16.38 -6.58
C LYS A 186 2.72 -14.87 -6.40
N HIS A 187 3.19 -14.18 -7.43
CA HIS A 187 3.50 -12.76 -7.40
C HIS A 187 2.42 -11.90 -8.08
N LYS A 188 1.42 -12.51 -8.72
CA LYS A 188 0.29 -11.82 -9.36
C LYS A 188 -0.97 -11.94 -8.54
N LEU A 189 -1.78 -10.86 -8.58
CA LEU A 189 -3.09 -10.81 -7.94
C LEU A 189 -4.19 -11.13 -8.95
N GLU A 190 -5.20 -11.86 -8.51
CA GLU A 190 -6.46 -12.07 -9.22
C GLU A 190 -7.62 -11.81 -8.27
N ILE A 191 -8.77 -11.44 -8.82
CA ILE A 191 -9.99 -11.20 -8.04
C ILE A 191 -10.45 -12.52 -7.42
N ASP A 192 -10.77 -12.48 -6.13
CA ASP A 192 -11.51 -13.55 -5.45
C ASP A 192 -13.01 -13.29 -5.65
N PRO A 193 -13.75 -14.14 -6.38
CA PRO A 193 -15.14 -13.85 -6.69
C PRO A 193 -16.04 -13.62 -5.47
N SER A 194 -15.82 -14.39 -4.40
CA SER A 194 -16.64 -14.29 -3.18
C SER A 194 -16.26 -13.07 -2.35
N ALA A 195 -14.96 -12.89 -2.05
CA ALA A 195 -14.49 -11.76 -1.25
C ALA A 195 -14.53 -10.44 -2.03
N GLY A 196 -14.34 -10.47 -3.35
CA GLY A 196 -14.39 -9.30 -4.22
C GLY A 196 -15.78 -8.67 -4.28
N SER A 197 -16.84 -9.47 -4.39
CA SER A 197 -18.22 -8.97 -4.36
C SER A 197 -18.54 -8.23 -3.05
N VAL A 198 -18.05 -8.74 -1.91
CA VAL A 198 -18.22 -8.07 -0.61
C VAL A 198 -17.52 -6.71 -0.57
N VAL A 199 -16.31 -6.59 -1.15
CA VAL A 199 -15.61 -5.30 -1.26
C VAL A 199 -16.41 -4.32 -2.11
N GLN A 200 -16.92 -4.73 -3.27
CA GLN A 200 -17.76 -3.89 -4.12
C GLN A 200 -19.01 -3.40 -3.37
N ASP A 201 -19.65 -4.29 -2.59
CA ASP A 201 -20.82 -3.93 -1.80
C ASP A 201 -20.48 -2.93 -0.67
N ILE A 202 -19.31 -3.04 -0.03
CA ILE A 202 -18.82 -2.07 0.95
C ILE A 202 -18.72 -0.68 0.32
N PHE A 203 -18.12 -0.56 -0.87
CA PHE A 203 -18.02 0.72 -1.59
C PHE A 203 -19.41 1.25 -1.98
N LYS A 204 -20.30 0.42 -2.53
CA LYS A 204 -21.68 0.80 -2.85
C LYS A 204 -22.46 1.27 -1.62
N MET A 205 -22.34 0.58 -0.48
CA MET A 205 -22.98 1.00 0.77
C MET A 205 -22.46 2.35 1.25
N LYS A 206 -21.15 2.60 1.11
CA LYS A 206 -20.56 3.90 1.45
C LYS A 206 -21.07 5.02 0.56
N LEU A 207 -21.15 4.82 -0.75
CA LEU A 207 -21.71 5.77 -1.72
C LEU A 207 -23.19 6.07 -1.43
N ARG A 208 -23.96 5.08 -0.94
CA ARG A 208 -25.35 5.27 -0.49
C ARG A 208 -25.47 6.00 0.84
N GLY A 209 -24.36 6.42 1.46
CA GLY A 209 -24.35 7.22 2.68
C GLY A 209 -24.34 6.43 3.97
N MET A 210 -24.03 5.14 3.96
CA MET A 210 -23.87 4.39 5.21
C MET A 210 -22.56 4.78 5.92
N SER A 211 -22.59 4.87 7.24
CA SER A 211 -21.39 5.04 8.05
C SER A 211 -20.59 3.74 8.10
N GLN A 212 -19.28 3.82 8.41
CA GLN A 212 -18.43 2.64 8.54
C GLN A 212 -18.97 1.65 9.58
N ASP A 213 -19.53 2.15 10.69
CA ASP A 213 -20.14 1.31 11.71
C ASP A 213 -21.42 0.63 11.21
N ALA A 214 -22.27 1.36 10.48
CA ALA A 214 -23.48 0.79 9.88
C ALA A 214 -23.16 -0.30 8.85
N ILE A 215 -22.09 -0.10 8.04
CA ILE A 215 -21.62 -1.11 7.08
C ILE A 215 -21.11 -2.35 7.83
N ALA A 216 -20.26 -2.16 8.86
CA ALA A 216 -19.74 -3.28 9.66
C ALA A 216 -20.87 -4.08 10.33
N ASN A 217 -21.84 -3.40 10.93
CA ASN A 217 -23.00 -4.05 11.55
C ASN A 217 -23.84 -4.81 10.52
N ARG A 218 -24.05 -4.22 9.33
CA ARG A 218 -24.79 -4.87 8.25
C ARG A 218 -24.13 -6.15 7.76
N LEU A 219 -22.80 -6.13 7.60
CA LEU A 219 -22.03 -7.31 7.21
C LEU A 219 -22.08 -8.41 8.28
N ASN A 220 -22.04 -8.03 9.57
CA ASN A 220 -22.20 -8.96 10.68
C ASN A 220 -23.62 -9.54 10.76
N GLU A 221 -24.66 -8.73 10.57
CA GLU A 221 -26.08 -9.17 10.51
C GLU A 221 -26.30 -10.18 9.37
N LEU A 222 -25.62 -10.00 8.23
CA LEU A 222 -25.69 -10.92 7.09
C LEU A 222 -24.84 -12.18 7.27
N GLY A 223 -24.09 -12.31 8.37
CA GLY A 223 -23.21 -13.46 8.62
C GLY A 223 -22.01 -13.53 7.69
N ILE A 224 -21.62 -12.42 7.04
CA ILE A 224 -20.47 -12.38 6.14
C ILE A 224 -19.18 -12.44 6.97
N LEU A 225 -18.32 -13.39 6.66
CA LEU A 225 -17.05 -13.58 7.37
C LEU A 225 -16.15 -12.35 7.25
N SER A 226 -15.58 -11.92 8.38
CA SER A 226 -14.58 -10.85 8.37
C SER A 226 -13.32 -11.29 7.59
N PRO A 227 -12.47 -10.36 7.12
CA PRO A 227 -11.25 -10.71 6.38
C PRO A 227 -10.34 -11.70 7.10
N PHE A 228 -10.34 -11.68 8.43
CA PHE A 228 -9.58 -12.61 9.26
C PHE A 228 -10.19 -14.01 9.22
N GLU A 229 -11.49 -14.14 9.51
CA GLU A 229 -12.19 -15.43 9.52
C GLU A 229 -12.26 -16.05 8.12
N TYR A 230 -12.40 -15.22 7.08
CA TYR A 230 -12.35 -15.67 5.69
C TYR A 230 -11.00 -16.31 5.32
N LYS A 231 -9.89 -15.73 5.80
CA LYS A 231 -8.56 -16.31 5.60
C LYS A 231 -8.39 -17.65 6.29
N ILE A 232 -8.90 -17.79 7.50
CA ILE A 232 -8.86 -19.06 8.25
C ILE A 232 -9.72 -20.11 7.52
N SER A 233 -10.94 -19.76 7.10
CA SER A 233 -11.83 -20.68 6.38
C SER A 233 -11.26 -21.16 5.05
N SER A 234 -10.39 -20.32 4.42
CA SER A 234 -9.66 -20.67 3.19
C SER A 234 -8.38 -21.50 3.44
N GLY A 235 -8.16 -22.00 4.66
CA GLY A 235 -7.00 -22.85 4.99
C GLY A 235 -5.69 -22.10 5.25
N SER A 236 -5.75 -20.80 5.51
CA SER A 236 -4.56 -20.01 5.86
C SER A 236 -4.19 -20.22 7.33
N HIS A 237 -2.94 -20.59 7.59
CA HIS A 237 -2.37 -20.68 8.95
C HIS A 237 -2.00 -19.29 9.52
N TYR A 238 -2.88 -18.31 9.36
CA TYR A 238 -2.65 -16.96 9.86
C TYR A 238 -3.03 -16.88 11.34
N GLU A 239 -2.02 -16.82 12.20
CA GLU A 239 -2.18 -16.59 13.64
C GLU A 239 -1.87 -15.13 13.99
N THR A 240 -2.71 -14.50 14.80
CA THR A 240 -2.42 -13.19 15.37
C THR A 240 -2.47 -13.26 16.90
N GLY A 241 -1.47 -12.64 17.56
CA GLY A 241 -1.44 -12.51 19.01
C GLY A 241 -2.54 -11.60 19.60
N PHE A 242 -3.39 -11.01 18.74
CA PHE A 242 -4.46 -10.07 19.13
C PHE A 242 -5.85 -10.68 19.12
N ARG A 243 -5.98 -11.99 18.93
CA ARG A 243 -7.31 -12.65 18.97
C ARG A 243 -7.85 -12.66 20.39
N GLN A 244 -8.80 -11.76 20.68
CA GLN A 244 -9.44 -11.64 21.98
C GLN A 244 -10.82 -12.32 22.04
N LYS A 245 -11.38 -12.75 20.91
CA LYS A 245 -12.72 -13.36 20.79
C LYS A 245 -12.64 -14.66 20.00
N GLU A 246 -13.58 -15.57 20.26
CA GLU A 246 -13.69 -16.83 19.50
C GLU A 246 -13.90 -16.59 18.01
N GLN A 247 -14.65 -15.54 17.63
CA GLN A 247 -14.88 -15.14 16.25
C GLN A 247 -14.58 -13.66 16.07
N ALA A 248 -13.80 -13.32 15.03
CA ALA A 248 -13.51 -11.95 14.66
C ALA A 248 -14.64 -11.37 13.80
N LEU A 249 -15.34 -10.36 14.30
CA LEU A 249 -16.40 -9.65 13.60
C LEU A 249 -15.85 -8.49 12.76
N TRP A 250 -16.65 -8.01 11.81
CA TRP A 250 -16.41 -6.75 11.12
C TRP A 250 -16.44 -5.58 12.09
N SER A 251 -15.53 -4.63 11.90
CA SER A 251 -15.47 -3.38 12.67
C SER A 251 -15.36 -2.19 11.72
N SER A 252 -15.74 -1.00 12.20
CA SER A 252 -15.59 0.26 11.44
C SER A 252 -14.16 0.49 10.98
N VAL A 253 -13.17 0.11 11.79
CA VAL A 253 -11.74 0.21 11.44
C VAL A 253 -11.38 -0.70 10.27
N THR A 254 -11.93 -1.91 10.23
CA THR A 254 -11.70 -2.85 9.11
C THR A 254 -12.33 -2.33 7.83
N VAL A 255 -13.56 -1.83 7.91
CA VAL A 255 -14.27 -1.22 6.78
C VAL A 255 -13.49 0.00 6.27
N ARG A 256 -13.04 0.89 7.18
CA ARG A 256 -12.25 2.07 6.82
C ARG A 256 -10.96 1.71 6.09
N ARG A 257 -10.22 0.72 6.59
CA ARG A 257 -8.98 0.22 5.94
C ARG A 257 -9.22 -0.32 4.53
N ILE A 258 -10.37 -0.92 4.29
CA ILE A 258 -10.77 -1.35 2.95
C ILE A 258 -11.05 -0.14 2.08
N LEU A 259 -11.85 0.80 2.53
CA LEU A 259 -12.23 1.99 1.77
C LEU A 259 -11.03 2.91 1.42
N GLU A 260 -9.96 2.92 2.24
CA GLU A 260 -8.75 3.72 2.04
C GLU A 260 -7.66 3.02 1.19
N ASN A 261 -7.85 1.76 0.80
CA ASN A 261 -6.78 0.98 0.20
C ASN A 261 -6.80 1.04 -1.33
N GLU A 262 -5.79 1.68 -1.91
CA GLU A 262 -5.61 1.84 -3.36
C GLU A 262 -5.49 0.52 -4.15
N VAL A 263 -5.31 -0.62 -3.47
CA VAL A 263 -5.28 -1.93 -4.14
C VAL A 263 -6.58 -2.21 -4.89
N TYR A 264 -7.71 -1.65 -4.44
CA TYR A 264 -9.01 -1.89 -5.05
C TYR A 264 -9.24 -1.16 -6.39
N ILE A 265 -8.40 -0.18 -6.70
CA ILE A 265 -8.35 0.48 -8.03
C ILE A 265 -7.21 -0.07 -8.91
N GLY A 266 -6.65 -1.22 -8.54
CA GLY A 266 -5.59 -1.88 -9.32
C GLY A 266 -4.17 -1.41 -8.99
N ASN A 267 -3.97 -0.53 -8.01
CA ASN A 267 -2.65 -0.03 -7.62
C ASN A 267 -1.99 -0.93 -6.57
N LEU A 268 -0.80 -1.39 -6.86
CA LEU A 268 -0.02 -2.21 -5.92
C LEU A 268 0.95 -1.31 -5.12
N VAL A 269 0.63 -1.04 -3.86
CA VAL A 269 1.46 -0.20 -2.97
C VAL A 269 2.14 -1.07 -1.93
N GLN A 270 3.46 -1.13 -1.97
CA GLN A 270 4.29 -1.98 -1.13
C GLN A 270 5.45 -1.21 -0.48
N GLY A 271 6.17 -1.84 0.44
CA GLY A 271 7.34 -1.23 1.07
C GLY A 271 7.02 -0.17 2.11
N LYS A 272 5.78 -0.12 2.62
CA LYS A 272 5.30 0.86 3.61
C LYS A 272 6.03 0.81 4.96
N ARG A 273 6.63 -0.33 5.29
CA ARG A 273 7.32 -0.55 6.57
C ARG A 273 8.71 -1.13 6.36
N THR A 274 9.62 -0.82 7.29
CA THR A 274 10.96 -1.38 7.32
C THR A 274 11.44 -1.55 8.77
N THR A 275 12.57 -2.25 8.95
CA THR A 275 13.29 -2.35 10.23
C THR A 275 14.61 -1.59 10.15
N PRO A 276 15.14 -1.01 11.24
CA PRO A 276 16.42 -0.30 11.23
C PRO A 276 17.58 -1.15 10.71
N ASN A 277 17.68 -2.38 11.20
CA ASN A 277 18.72 -3.34 10.82
C ASN A 277 18.22 -4.78 11.01
N HIS A 278 19.08 -5.79 10.78
CA HIS A 278 18.77 -7.21 10.91
C HIS A 278 18.56 -7.67 12.35
N LYS A 279 19.06 -6.93 13.36
CA LYS A 279 18.95 -7.26 14.79
C LYS A 279 17.66 -6.74 15.42
N VAL A 280 17.14 -5.61 14.94
CA VAL A 280 15.96 -4.94 15.50
C VAL A 280 14.70 -5.44 14.80
N LYS A 281 13.80 -6.09 15.52
CA LYS A 281 12.52 -6.60 15.01
C LYS A 281 11.44 -5.52 14.93
N GLN A 282 11.60 -4.41 15.66
CA GLN A 282 10.63 -3.31 15.64
C GLN A 282 10.57 -2.68 14.26
N THR A 283 9.38 -2.64 13.68
CA THR A 283 9.12 -2.02 12.38
C THR A 283 8.64 -0.59 12.56
N TYR A 284 9.05 0.30 11.66
CA TYR A 284 8.51 1.65 11.53
C TYR A 284 7.93 1.89 10.13
N VAL A 285 6.97 2.82 10.05
CA VAL A 285 6.35 3.21 8.78
C VAL A 285 7.30 4.17 8.07
N LYS A 286 7.54 3.94 6.79
CA LYS A 286 8.29 4.86 5.92
C LYS A 286 7.41 6.06 5.53
N PRO A 287 8.02 7.22 5.20
CA PRO A 287 7.32 8.29 4.50
C PRO A 287 6.62 7.78 3.24
N GLU A 288 5.51 8.40 2.85
CA GLU A 288 4.73 7.94 1.69
C GLU A 288 5.49 8.04 0.37
N ASP A 289 6.39 9.00 0.25
CA ASP A 289 7.28 9.19 -0.90
C ASP A 289 8.25 8.01 -1.12
N ASP A 290 8.55 7.27 -0.05
CA ASP A 290 9.41 6.08 -0.08
C ASP A 290 8.64 4.78 -0.38
N TRP A 291 7.31 4.85 -0.53
CA TRP A 291 6.52 3.67 -0.87
C TRP A 291 6.66 3.35 -2.35
N ILE A 292 6.70 2.08 -2.66
CA ILE A 292 6.74 1.62 -4.05
C ILE A 292 5.30 1.43 -4.51
N ARG A 293 4.85 2.33 -5.40
CA ARG A 293 3.52 2.32 -6.00
C ARG A 293 3.63 1.95 -7.47
N ILE A 294 2.91 0.91 -7.88
CA ILE A 294 2.77 0.49 -9.28
C ILE A 294 1.28 0.62 -9.64
N GLU A 295 0.99 1.54 -10.53
CA GLU A 295 -0.38 1.82 -10.98
C GLU A 295 -0.85 0.75 -11.97
N LYS A 296 -2.15 0.46 -11.96
CA LYS A 296 -2.82 -0.48 -12.87
C LYS A 296 -2.11 -1.84 -12.98
N ASN A 297 -1.60 -2.32 -11.86
CA ASN A 297 -0.84 -3.57 -11.77
C ASN A 297 -1.72 -4.83 -11.92
N HIS A 298 -2.97 -4.74 -11.54
CA HIS A 298 -3.94 -5.85 -11.54
C HIS A 298 -5.35 -5.33 -11.82
N GLU A 299 -6.28 -6.23 -12.09
CA GLU A 299 -7.68 -5.91 -12.36
C GLU A 299 -8.32 -5.20 -11.16
N PRO A 300 -8.94 -4.01 -11.36
CA PRO A 300 -9.56 -3.24 -10.29
C PRO A 300 -10.92 -3.85 -9.90
N LEU A 301 -11.26 -3.80 -8.61
CA LEU A 301 -12.59 -4.15 -8.07
C LEU A 301 -13.55 -2.96 -8.08
N VAL A 302 -13.00 -1.75 -8.06
CA VAL A 302 -13.74 -0.48 -7.95
C VAL A 302 -13.16 0.49 -8.97
N SER A 303 -14.01 1.34 -9.55
CA SER A 303 -13.55 2.39 -10.47
C SER A 303 -12.72 3.44 -9.71
N ASP A 304 -11.76 4.07 -10.40
CA ASP A 304 -10.96 5.19 -9.85
C ASP A 304 -11.88 6.28 -9.30
N ARG A 305 -12.97 6.57 -10.02
CA ARG A 305 -13.94 7.59 -9.62
C ARG A 305 -14.69 7.25 -8.33
N ASP A 306 -15.24 6.03 -8.20
CA ASP A 306 -15.94 5.63 -6.99
C ASP A 306 -15.00 5.69 -5.79
N PHE A 307 -13.75 5.32 -5.99
CA PHE A 307 -12.71 5.42 -4.97
C PHE A 307 -12.45 6.89 -4.59
N GLU A 308 -12.27 7.79 -5.55
CA GLU A 308 -12.07 9.24 -5.30
C GLU A 308 -13.24 9.84 -4.52
N ILE A 309 -14.48 9.53 -4.91
CA ILE A 309 -15.67 9.97 -4.19
C ILE A 309 -15.65 9.46 -2.75
N VAL A 310 -15.33 8.19 -2.56
CA VAL A 310 -15.24 7.59 -1.23
C VAL A 310 -14.14 8.24 -0.39
N GLN A 311 -12.93 8.54 -0.96
CA GLN A 311 -11.88 9.27 -0.23
C GLN A 311 -12.38 10.64 0.20
N ARG A 312 -13.06 11.38 -0.69
CA ARG A 312 -13.69 12.66 -0.35
C ARG A 312 -14.69 12.54 0.80
N LEU A 313 -15.56 11.52 0.76
CA LEU A 313 -16.53 11.23 1.82
C LEU A 313 -15.89 10.82 3.15
N LEU A 314 -14.73 10.17 3.13
CA LEU A 314 -13.97 9.82 4.33
C LEU A 314 -13.30 11.03 4.98
N GLY A 315 -12.91 12.03 4.17
CA GLY A 315 -12.34 13.30 4.65
C GLY A 315 -13.38 14.28 5.20
N MET A 316 -14.68 14.07 4.91
CA MET A 316 -15.75 14.93 5.41
C MET A 316 -16.15 14.57 6.84
N ASP A 317 -16.38 15.58 7.69
CA ASP A 317 -16.95 15.36 9.02
C ASP A 317 -18.45 15.07 8.92
N THR A 318 -18.78 13.80 8.68
CA THR A 318 -20.16 13.31 8.57
C THR A 318 -20.58 12.52 9.82
N ARG A 319 -20.37 13.10 11.02
CA ARG A 319 -20.80 12.46 12.26
C ARG A 319 -22.29 12.21 12.23
N THR A 320 -22.69 10.95 12.42
CA THR A 320 -24.08 10.56 12.61
C THR A 320 -24.40 10.54 14.10
N SER A 321 -25.63 10.92 14.46
CA SER A 321 -26.15 10.65 15.80
C SER A 321 -26.12 9.13 16.08
N PRO A 322 -25.88 8.68 17.33
CA PRO A 322 -25.83 7.26 17.67
C PRO A 322 -27.06 6.46 17.22
N ASP A 323 -28.21 7.12 17.13
CA ASP A 323 -29.47 6.49 16.74
C ASP A 323 -29.72 6.46 15.21
N GLN A 324 -28.81 7.01 14.40
CA GLN A 324 -29.02 7.14 12.95
C GLN A 324 -28.00 6.32 12.17
N LYS A 325 -28.50 5.34 11.43
CA LYS A 325 -27.68 4.42 10.60
C LYS A 325 -27.19 5.05 9.28
N GLN A 326 -27.74 6.21 8.87
CA GLN A 326 -27.44 6.86 7.58
C GLN A 326 -27.05 8.33 7.76
N VAL A 327 -26.18 8.79 6.86
CA VAL A 327 -25.79 10.20 6.72
C VAL A 327 -26.93 10.93 5.98
N TYR A 328 -27.31 12.13 6.44
CA TYR A 328 -28.31 12.94 5.75
C TYR A 328 -27.87 13.35 4.34
N LEU A 329 -28.88 13.64 3.50
CA LEU A 329 -28.71 13.84 2.05
C LEU A 329 -27.57 14.81 1.70
N LEU A 330 -27.52 15.99 2.33
CA LEU A 330 -26.54 17.04 2.03
C LEU A 330 -25.42 17.18 3.08
N SER A 331 -25.36 16.25 4.04
CA SER A 331 -24.35 16.28 5.12
C SER A 331 -22.93 16.18 4.57
N GLY A 332 -22.05 17.09 5.00
CA GLY A 332 -20.66 17.17 4.55
C GLY A 332 -20.46 17.83 3.18
N ILE A 333 -21.52 18.01 2.38
CA ILE A 333 -21.47 18.64 1.05
C ILE A 333 -21.91 20.10 1.14
N ALA A 334 -22.91 20.41 1.97
CA ALA A 334 -23.33 21.77 2.24
C ALA A 334 -22.38 22.45 3.22
N VAL A 335 -21.84 23.61 2.83
CA VAL A 335 -20.92 24.44 3.62
C VAL A 335 -21.40 25.88 3.70
N CYS A 336 -21.00 26.56 4.76
CA CYS A 336 -21.23 27.98 4.91
C CYS A 336 -20.37 28.77 3.92
N ALA A 337 -20.94 29.68 3.17
CA ALA A 337 -20.21 30.48 2.18
C ALA A 337 -19.20 31.44 2.83
N ASP A 338 -19.49 31.98 4.03
CA ASP A 338 -18.63 32.95 4.71
C ASP A 338 -17.39 32.29 5.37
N CYS A 339 -17.59 31.18 6.10
CA CYS A 339 -16.51 30.58 6.91
C CYS A 339 -16.04 29.20 6.42
N GLY A 340 -16.65 28.65 5.36
CA GLY A 340 -16.30 27.33 4.81
C GLY A 340 -16.65 26.15 5.70
N ALA A 341 -17.20 26.37 6.89
CA ALA A 341 -17.52 25.30 7.84
C ALA A 341 -18.75 24.48 7.36
N PRO A 342 -18.80 23.17 7.67
CA PRO A 342 -19.94 22.35 7.27
C PRO A 342 -21.25 22.82 7.88
N MET A 343 -22.33 22.70 7.12
CA MET A 343 -23.69 22.99 7.59
C MET A 343 -24.23 21.77 8.36
N THR A 344 -24.67 22.01 9.59
CA THR A 344 -25.21 20.95 10.47
C THR A 344 -26.73 20.93 10.39
N ARG A 345 -27.31 19.75 10.13
CA ARG A 345 -28.77 19.57 10.21
C ARG A 345 -29.27 19.64 11.65
N LYS A 346 -30.34 20.39 11.90
CA LYS A 346 -31.02 20.49 13.17
C LYS A 346 -32.52 20.33 12.97
N VAL A 347 -33.18 19.68 13.91
CA VAL A 347 -34.64 19.58 13.95
C VAL A 347 -35.13 20.37 15.14
N SER A 348 -36.11 21.25 14.93
CA SER A 348 -36.86 21.92 16.00
C SER A 348 -38.32 21.52 15.94
N THR A 349 -38.93 21.32 17.11
CA THR A 349 -40.36 21.04 17.22
C THR A 349 -41.08 22.29 17.72
N VAL A 350 -42.02 22.80 16.91
CA VAL A 350 -42.84 23.96 17.25
C VAL A 350 -44.30 23.54 17.11
N ALA A 351 -45.06 23.69 18.13
CA ALA A 351 -46.49 23.30 18.17
C ALA A 351 -46.75 21.87 17.67
N GLY A 352 -45.89 20.90 18.08
CA GLY A 352 -46.01 19.49 17.68
C GLY A 352 -45.51 19.17 16.26
N LYS A 353 -45.17 20.16 15.43
CA LYS A 353 -44.61 19.97 14.08
C LYS A 353 -43.09 20.02 14.11
N LYS A 354 -42.42 19.07 13.42
CA LYS A 354 -40.97 19.01 13.28
C LYS A 354 -40.52 19.82 12.06
N TYR A 355 -39.59 20.72 12.27
CA TYR A 355 -38.96 21.54 11.23
C TYR A 355 -37.46 21.21 11.17
N ALA A 356 -37.03 20.68 10.06
CA ALA A 356 -35.60 20.41 9.80
C ALA A 356 -34.98 21.56 9.02
N TYR A 357 -33.75 21.92 9.38
CA TYR A 357 -33.00 23.00 8.73
C TYR A 357 -31.49 22.78 8.86
N TYR A 358 -30.74 23.33 7.93
CA TYR A 358 -29.30 23.38 7.98
C TYR A 358 -28.82 24.70 8.59
N LEU A 359 -27.74 24.63 9.37
CA LEU A 359 -27.18 25.74 10.16
C LEU A 359 -25.67 25.64 10.16
N CYS A 360 -24.97 26.79 10.00
CA CYS A 360 -23.52 26.86 10.08
C CYS A 360 -23.01 26.31 11.42
N SER A 361 -22.06 25.36 11.38
CA SER A 361 -21.49 24.74 12.58
C SER A 361 -20.73 25.75 13.44
N THR A 362 -19.95 26.66 12.84
CA THR A 362 -19.23 27.73 13.54
C THR A 362 -20.18 28.68 14.27
N ASN A 363 -21.31 29.04 13.62
CA ASN A 363 -22.33 29.86 14.29
C ASN A 363 -22.97 29.12 15.44
N LYS A 364 -23.25 27.82 15.27
CA LYS A 364 -23.83 26.97 16.33
C LYS A 364 -22.93 26.87 17.56
N GLU A 365 -21.63 26.67 17.36
CA GLU A 365 -20.67 26.38 18.43
C GLU A 365 -20.10 27.65 19.08
N THR A 366 -19.66 28.59 18.27
CA THR A 366 -18.86 29.73 18.74
C THR A 366 -19.47 31.10 18.50
N LYS A 367 -20.55 31.21 17.72
CA LYS A 367 -21.19 32.46 17.30
C LYS A 367 -20.26 33.41 16.51
N ARG A 368 -19.12 32.93 16.01
CA ARG A 368 -18.15 33.74 15.27
C ARG A 368 -18.51 33.97 13.81
N CYS A 369 -19.52 33.25 13.28
CA CYS A 369 -20.04 33.43 11.93
C CYS A 369 -21.44 33.99 11.99
N SER A 370 -21.92 34.60 10.90
CA SER A 370 -23.30 35.03 10.70
C SER A 370 -24.28 33.82 10.74
N SER A 371 -25.55 34.10 11.05
CA SER A 371 -26.54 33.04 11.15
C SER A 371 -27.02 32.57 9.77
N HIS A 372 -26.25 31.71 9.14
CA HIS A 372 -26.68 31.04 7.90
C HIS A 372 -27.58 29.86 8.28
N ARG A 373 -28.86 30.01 7.98
CA ARG A 373 -29.90 29.01 8.25
C ARG A 373 -30.82 28.87 7.06
N ILE A 374 -30.98 27.67 6.52
CA ILE A 374 -31.87 27.34 5.42
C ILE A 374 -32.74 26.12 5.79
N PRO A 375 -34.07 26.15 5.52
CA PRO A 375 -34.92 24.96 5.67
C PRO A 375 -34.40 23.81 4.80
N GLU A 376 -34.48 22.58 5.32
CA GLU A 376 -34.00 21.40 4.59
C GLU A 376 -34.71 21.23 3.26
N LYS A 377 -36.04 21.34 3.24
CA LYS A 377 -36.83 21.17 2.03
C LYS A 377 -36.48 22.20 0.96
N ASP A 378 -36.36 23.49 1.36
CA ASP A 378 -36.05 24.56 0.43
C ASP A 378 -34.66 24.37 -0.23
N LEU A 379 -33.68 23.89 0.55
CA LEU A 379 -32.35 23.59 0.05
C LEU A 379 -32.35 22.35 -0.89
N GLU A 380 -33.06 21.30 -0.53
CA GLU A 380 -33.18 20.10 -1.37
C GLU A 380 -33.90 20.38 -2.69
N ASP A 381 -35.02 21.13 -2.64
CA ASP A 381 -35.77 21.54 -3.83
C ASP A 381 -34.91 22.40 -4.75
N ALA A 382 -34.18 23.39 -4.22
CA ALA A 382 -33.29 24.23 -4.98
C ALA A 382 -32.17 23.45 -5.63
N VAL A 383 -31.53 22.53 -4.88
CA VAL A 383 -30.47 21.67 -5.41
C VAL A 383 -31.00 20.75 -6.51
N LEU A 384 -32.21 20.21 -6.38
CA LEU A 384 -32.83 19.37 -7.40
C LEU A 384 -33.06 20.13 -8.69
N VAL A 385 -33.62 21.36 -8.59
CA VAL A 385 -33.88 22.20 -9.76
C VAL A 385 -32.58 22.53 -10.48
N MET A 386 -31.56 23.03 -9.77
CA MET A 386 -30.27 23.38 -10.37
C MET A 386 -29.55 22.17 -10.97
N LEU A 387 -29.65 21.00 -10.32
CA LEU A 387 -29.07 19.76 -10.84
C LEU A 387 -29.78 19.31 -12.14
N LYS A 388 -31.10 19.32 -12.16
CA LYS A 388 -31.88 19.02 -13.38
C LYS A 388 -31.49 19.95 -14.55
N GLN A 389 -31.38 21.22 -14.30
CA GLN A 389 -30.96 22.24 -15.26
C GLN A 389 -29.54 21.91 -15.80
N HIS A 390 -28.59 21.64 -14.89
CA HIS A 390 -27.24 21.33 -15.29
C HIS A 390 -27.16 20.04 -16.12
N ILE A 391 -27.91 19.00 -15.74
CA ILE A 391 -28.02 17.76 -16.52
C ILE A 391 -28.57 18.05 -17.92
N GLN A 392 -29.63 18.85 -18.05
CA GLN A 392 -30.20 19.18 -19.35
C GLN A 392 -29.20 19.94 -20.23
N ASN A 393 -28.46 20.87 -19.66
CA ASN A 393 -27.41 21.62 -20.38
C ASN A 393 -26.31 20.66 -20.91
N ILE A 394 -25.89 19.68 -20.09
CA ILE A 394 -24.90 18.69 -20.50
C ILE A 394 -25.44 17.75 -21.58
N LEU A 395 -26.69 17.29 -21.46
CA LEU A 395 -27.34 16.46 -22.49
C LEU A 395 -27.51 17.21 -23.81
N HIS A 396 -27.83 18.48 -23.74
CA HIS A 396 -27.88 19.34 -24.94
C HIS A 396 -26.50 19.45 -25.57
N LEU A 397 -25.47 19.73 -24.77
CA LEU A 397 -24.10 19.80 -25.24
C LEU A 397 -23.65 18.48 -25.88
N LYS A 398 -23.98 17.34 -25.28
CA LYS A 398 -23.68 15.99 -25.84
C LYS A 398 -24.29 15.83 -27.25
N ARG A 399 -25.56 16.17 -27.41
CA ARG A 399 -26.23 16.10 -28.74
C ARG A 399 -25.56 17.00 -29.78
N VAL A 400 -25.14 18.19 -29.36
CA VAL A 400 -24.42 19.13 -30.25
C VAL A 400 -23.09 18.55 -30.68
N LEU A 401 -22.35 17.97 -29.73
CA LEU A 401 -21.07 17.30 -30.01
C LEU A 401 -21.25 16.09 -30.95
N GLU A 402 -22.28 15.29 -30.75
CA GLU A 402 -22.64 14.19 -31.63
C GLU A 402 -23.01 14.68 -33.04
N PHE A 403 -23.73 15.80 -33.15
CA PHE A 403 -24.12 16.37 -34.43
C PHE A 403 -22.94 16.96 -35.22
N ILE A 404 -21.94 17.54 -34.55
CA ILE A 404 -20.75 18.15 -35.21
C ILE A 404 -19.75 17.05 -35.63
N GLY A 405 -19.96 15.79 -35.21
CA GLY A 405 -19.01 14.71 -35.48
C GLY A 405 -17.71 14.98 -34.72
N THR A 406 -17.70 14.73 -33.48
CA THR A 406 -16.78 15.13 -32.40
C THR A 406 -15.30 14.85 -32.53
N VAL A 407 -14.81 14.58 -33.72
CA VAL A 407 -13.44 14.12 -33.92
C VAL A 407 -12.44 15.21 -34.37
N PRO A 408 -12.82 16.37 -34.90
CA PRO A 408 -11.85 17.26 -35.56
C PRO A 408 -10.77 17.83 -34.62
N PHE A 409 -11.11 18.17 -33.37
CA PHE A 409 -10.15 18.91 -32.52
C PHE A 409 -9.12 17.96 -31.84
N GLN A 410 -9.54 16.79 -31.43
CA GLN A 410 -8.63 15.76 -30.90
C GLN A 410 -7.72 15.23 -32.02
N GLU A 411 -8.27 15.02 -33.24
CA GLU A 411 -7.47 14.65 -34.42
C GLU A 411 -6.46 15.74 -34.79
N ILE A 412 -6.84 17.02 -34.72
CA ILE A 412 -5.94 18.12 -35.03
C ILE A 412 -4.79 18.21 -34.01
N ASN A 413 -5.05 18.09 -32.72
CA ASN A 413 -4.00 18.11 -31.70
C ASN A 413 -3.14 16.84 -31.75
N MET A 414 -3.75 15.67 -31.86
CA MET A 414 -3.03 14.42 -32.02
C MET A 414 -2.18 14.43 -33.30
N LYS A 415 -2.70 14.94 -34.41
CA LYS A 415 -1.95 15.06 -35.66
C LYS A 415 -0.75 16.01 -35.50
N LYS A 416 -0.92 17.16 -34.84
CA LYS A 416 0.21 18.08 -34.53
C LYS A 416 1.27 17.41 -33.65
N LEU A 417 0.88 16.64 -32.65
CA LEU A 417 1.80 15.89 -31.80
C LEU A 417 2.50 14.76 -32.59
N GLN A 418 1.77 14.04 -33.45
CA GLN A 418 2.31 13.04 -34.34
C GLN A 418 3.31 13.63 -35.32
N ASP A 419 3.01 14.78 -35.97
CA ASP A 419 3.92 15.48 -36.86
C ASP A 419 5.21 15.94 -36.15
N ARG A 420 5.09 16.39 -34.89
CA ARG A 420 6.25 16.75 -34.05
C ARG A 420 7.07 15.53 -33.69
N LEU A 421 6.43 14.42 -33.35
CA LEU A 421 7.08 13.15 -33.02
C LEU A 421 7.86 12.62 -34.23
N GLU A 422 7.25 12.64 -35.42
CA GLU A 422 7.86 12.17 -36.66
C GLU A 422 9.10 13.01 -37.03
N LYS A 423 9.01 14.34 -36.95
CA LYS A 423 10.17 15.23 -37.16
C LYS A 423 11.32 14.93 -36.19
N LYS A 424 10.99 14.62 -34.93
CA LYS A 424 12.04 14.28 -33.92
C LYS A 424 12.64 12.92 -34.17
N LYS A 425 11.89 11.93 -34.65
CA LYS A 425 12.43 10.63 -35.07
C LYS A 425 13.37 10.77 -36.27
N GLN A 426 12.98 11.53 -37.28
CA GLN A 426 13.83 11.83 -38.44
C GLN A 426 15.12 12.56 -38.05
N GLU A 427 15.04 13.51 -37.08
CA GLU A 427 16.25 14.16 -36.52
C GLU A 427 17.19 13.14 -35.85
N THR A 428 16.62 12.18 -35.13
CA THR A 428 17.39 11.12 -34.45
C THR A 428 18.06 10.19 -35.44
N GLU A 429 17.37 9.75 -36.50
CA GLU A 429 17.90 8.92 -37.57
C GLU A 429 19.05 9.64 -38.29
N ARG A 430 18.81 10.89 -38.67
CA ARG A 430 19.84 11.69 -39.35
C ARG A 430 21.09 11.93 -38.49
N CYS A 431 20.93 12.19 -37.20
CA CYS A 431 22.06 12.32 -36.29
C CYS A 431 22.83 11.01 -36.12
N THR A 432 22.16 9.88 -36.17
CA THR A 432 22.76 8.56 -36.09
C THR A 432 23.56 8.24 -37.37
N GLU A 433 23.00 8.52 -38.55
CA GLU A 433 23.68 8.36 -39.83
C GLU A 433 24.94 9.22 -39.91
N LEU A 434 24.83 10.52 -39.58
CA LEU A 434 25.98 11.44 -39.59
C LEU A 434 27.08 10.98 -38.61
N ARG A 435 26.71 10.42 -37.49
CA ARG A 435 27.66 9.88 -36.51
C ARG A 435 28.38 8.62 -37.02
N MET A 436 27.68 7.79 -37.81
CA MET A 436 28.30 6.64 -38.48
C MET A 436 29.26 7.09 -39.61
N MET A 437 28.83 8.05 -40.44
CA MET A 437 29.69 8.61 -41.52
C MET A 437 30.94 9.26 -40.94
N LEU A 438 30.83 9.99 -39.83
CA LEU A 438 31.96 10.63 -39.16
C LEU A 438 33.08 9.64 -38.78
N TYR A 439 32.71 8.41 -38.42
CA TYR A 439 33.67 7.35 -38.12
C TYR A 439 34.41 6.87 -39.38
N SER A 440 33.72 6.80 -40.52
CA SER A 440 34.34 6.47 -41.82
C SER A 440 35.32 7.57 -42.27
N ASP A 441 34.88 8.84 -42.20
CA ASP A 441 35.66 10.02 -42.58
C ASP A 441 36.93 10.15 -41.73
N MET A 442 36.89 9.81 -40.44
CA MET A 442 38.08 9.76 -39.58
C MET A 442 39.05 8.65 -40.02
N LYS A 443 38.54 7.48 -40.40
CA LYS A 443 39.39 6.37 -40.92
C LYS A 443 40.05 6.70 -42.25
N GLU A 444 39.36 7.44 -43.10
CA GLU A 444 39.85 7.88 -44.41
C GLU A 444 40.78 9.11 -44.30
N GLY A 445 40.95 9.67 -43.09
CA GLY A 445 41.83 10.82 -42.86
C GLY A 445 41.24 12.17 -43.29
N ILE A 446 39.95 12.23 -43.59
CA ILE A 446 39.23 13.44 -43.96
C ILE A 446 39.00 14.32 -42.74
N VAL A 447 38.76 13.70 -41.54
CA VAL A 447 38.49 14.39 -40.27
C VAL A 447 39.62 14.05 -39.29
N SER A 448 40.15 15.07 -38.58
CA SER A 448 41.18 14.86 -37.54
C SER A 448 40.62 14.10 -36.34
N LYS A 449 41.48 13.49 -35.51
CA LYS A 449 41.03 12.80 -34.29
C LYS A 449 40.41 13.76 -33.27
N GLU A 450 40.94 14.98 -33.18
CA GLU A 450 40.42 16.02 -32.29
C GLU A 450 39.02 16.45 -32.71
N ASP A 451 38.81 16.77 -33.99
CA ASP A 451 37.49 17.15 -34.54
C ASP A 451 36.49 16.01 -34.46
N TYR A 452 36.93 14.75 -34.64
CA TYR A 452 36.09 13.57 -34.46
C TYR A 452 35.53 13.47 -33.05
N VAL A 453 36.35 13.65 -32.01
CA VAL A 453 35.92 13.58 -30.61
C VAL A 453 34.90 14.68 -30.31
N GLU A 454 35.14 15.91 -30.78
CA GLU A 454 34.24 17.04 -30.57
C GLU A 454 32.88 16.84 -31.26
N LEU A 455 32.91 16.53 -32.57
CA LEU A 455 31.69 16.31 -33.36
C LEU A 455 30.92 15.08 -32.88
N HIS A 456 31.61 13.99 -32.52
CA HIS A 456 30.96 12.79 -31.95
C HIS A 456 30.26 13.08 -30.62
N ALA A 457 30.87 13.91 -29.76
CA ALA A 457 30.24 14.35 -28.50
C ALA A 457 29.04 15.28 -28.75
N ALA A 458 29.16 16.20 -29.73
CA ALA A 458 28.08 17.11 -30.12
C ALA A 458 26.86 16.34 -30.67
N TYR A 459 27.06 15.39 -31.59
CA TYR A 459 25.97 14.53 -32.08
C TYR A 459 25.39 13.64 -30.98
N GLY A 460 26.21 13.12 -30.06
CA GLY A 460 25.74 12.36 -28.91
C GLY A 460 24.85 13.17 -27.96
N LYS A 461 25.14 14.46 -27.77
CA LYS A 461 24.30 15.38 -27.01
C LYS A 461 22.99 15.69 -27.73
N ARG A 462 23.03 15.94 -29.03
CA ARG A 462 21.84 16.14 -29.86
C ARG A 462 20.90 14.93 -29.82
N LEU A 463 21.45 13.73 -29.91
CA LEU A 463 20.70 12.48 -29.87
C LEU A 463 19.96 12.31 -28.55
N ARG A 464 20.62 12.53 -27.41
CA ARG A 464 19.99 12.50 -26.09
C ARG A 464 18.85 13.51 -25.95
N ASN A 465 19.08 14.75 -26.39
CA ASN A 465 18.06 15.79 -26.35
C ASN A 465 16.83 15.45 -27.23
N ALA A 466 17.07 14.84 -28.41
CA ALA A 466 15.99 14.40 -29.29
C ALA A 466 15.20 13.23 -28.68
N GLU A 467 15.87 12.26 -28.06
CA GLU A 467 15.22 11.14 -27.35
C GLU A 467 14.41 11.59 -26.13
N GLU A 468 14.91 12.58 -25.37
CA GLU A 468 14.16 13.19 -24.26
C GLU A 468 12.92 13.91 -24.78
N SER A 469 13.03 14.64 -25.90
CA SER A 469 11.90 15.31 -26.56
C SER A 469 10.86 14.30 -27.05
N ILE A 470 11.28 13.17 -27.62
CA ILE A 470 10.39 12.08 -28.06
C ILE A 470 9.60 11.54 -26.87
N ARG A 471 10.28 11.24 -25.74
CA ARG A 471 9.60 10.78 -24.53
C ARG A 471 8.60 11.79 -23.99
N ALA A 472 8.96 13.07 -24.00
CA ALA A 472 8.05 14.14 -23.55
C ALA A 472 6.80 14.25 -24.45
N ILE A 473 6.96 14.19 -25.78
CA ILE A 473 5.85 14.22 -26.75
C ILE A 473 4.95 12.97 -26.59
N GLN A 474 5.53 11.79 -26.42
CA GLN A 474 4.77 10.57 -26.17
C GLN A 474 3.92 10.67 -24.91
N LYS A 475 4.53 11.16 -23.82
CA LYS A 475 3.80 11.40 -22.58
C LYS A 475 2.66 12.43 -22.73
N GLU A 476 2.87 13.47 -23.55
CA GLU A 476 1.83 14.47 -23.88
C GLU A 476 0.70 13.83 -24.69
N MET A 477 1.01 12.94 -25.63
CA MET A 477 0.01 12.18 -26.40
C MET A 477 -0.80 11.24 -25.51
N ASP A 478 -0.15 10.51 -24.60
CA ASP A 478 -0.83 9.62 -23.64
C ASP A 478 -1.76 10.42 -22.72
N ASN A 479 -1.32 11.58 -22.23
CA ASN A 479 -2.15 12.48 -21.42
C ASN A 479 -3.37 13.02 -22.20
N GLU A 480 -3.23 13.34 -23.49
CA GLU A 480 -4.36 13.79 -24.32
C GLU A 480 -5.35 12.66 -24.61
N LEU A 481 -4.88 11.42 -24.79
CA LEU A 481 -5.74 10.24 -24.90
C LEU A 481 -6.51 9.96 -23.59
N GLU A 482 -5.83 10.04 -22.44
CA GLU A 482 -6.48 9.86 -21.13
C GLU A 482 -7.52 10.97 -20.87
N LYS A 483 -7.24 12.22 -21.27
CA LYS A 483 -8.22 13.31 -21.17
C LYS A 483 -9.44 13.07 -22.06
N ALA A 484 -9.23 12.53 -23.25
CA ALA A 484 -10.30 12.20 -24.19
C ALA A 484 -11.23 11.10 -23.65
N ASP A 485 -10.66 10.03 -23.11
CA ASP A 485 -11.41 8.95 -22.46
C ASP A 485 -12.17 9.46 -21.23
N LYS A 486 -11.54 10.29 -20.41
CA LYS A 486 -12.20 10.94 -19.27
C LYS A 486 -13.32 11.88 -19.71
N ALA A 487 -13.12 12.64 -20.80
CA ALA A 487 -14.14 13.56 -21.33
C ALA A 487 -15.39 12.83 -21.84
N ASN A 488 -15.25 11.68 -22.47
CA ASN A 488 -16.41 10.88 -22.90
C ASN A 488 -17.10 10.19 -21.73
N THR A 489 -16.32 9.72 -20.77
CA THR A 489 -16.85 8.97 -19.61
C THR A 489 -17.69 9.86 -18.67
N TRP A 490 -17.32 11.15 -18.44
CA TRP A 490 -18.10 12.01 -17.55
C TRP A 490 -19.47 12.40 -18.12
N LEU A 491 -19.60 12.55 -19.43
CA LEU A 491 -20.91 12.79 -20.07
C LEU A 491 -21.89 11.65 -19.79
N ASP A 492 -21.41 10.41 -19.79
CA ASP A 492 -22.24 9.23 -19.54
C ASP A 492 -22.76 9.14 -18.09
N TYR A 493 -22.04 9.71 -17.13
CA TYR A 493 -22.54 9.81 -15.74
C TYR A 493 -23.80 10.67 -15.65
N PHE A 494 -23.86 11.78 -16.41
CA PHE A 494 -25.05 12.64 -16.41
C PHE A 494 -26.22 12.01 -17.18
N VAL A 495 -25.95 11.26 -18.23
CA VAL A 495 -26.98 10.50 -18.97
C VAL A 495 -27.70 9.50 -18.05
N LYS A 496 -26.96 8.84 -17.13
CA LYS A 496 -27.53 7.92 -16.13
C LYS A 496 -28.62 8.57 -15.28
N TYR A 497 -28.58 9.90 -15.09
CA TYR A 497 -29.47 10.65 -14.23
C TYR A 497 -30.39 11.62 -14.99
N GLN A 498 -30.60 11.41 -16.30
CA GLN A 498 -31.43 12.30 -17.16
C GLN A 498 -32.88 12.45 -16.65
N ASP A 499 -33.46 11.38 -16.09
CA ASP A 499 -34.84 11.33 -15.63
C ASP A 499 -34.96 11.40 -14.10
N ILE A 500 -34.07 12.14 -13.45
CA ILE A 500 -34.08 12.26 -12.00
C ILE A 500 -35.33 12.99 -11.50
N GLU A 501 -36.11 12.36 -10.65
CA GLU A 501 -37.30 12.97 -10.01
C GLU A 501 -37.00 13.43 -8.57
N GLU A 502 -36.20 12.64 -7.82
CA GLU A 502 -35.86 12.89 -6.43
C GLU A 502 -34.36 12.80 -6.18
N LEU A 503 -33.86 13.59 -5.22
CA LEU A 503 -32.47 13.53 -4.81
C LEU A 503 -32.23 12.29 -3.96
N SER A 504 -31.23 11.51 -4.33
CA SER A 504 -30.66 10.47 -3.45
C SER A 504 -29.24 10.85 -3.02
N ARG A 505 -28.78 10.26 -1.91
CA ARG A 505 -27.40 10.51 -1.46
C ARG A 505 -26.37 10.15 -2.53
N THR A 506 -26.59 9.07 -3.26
CA THR A 506 -25.72 8.62 -4.36
C THR A 506 -25.59 9.70 -5.45
N VAL A 507 -26.73 10.22 -5.93
CA VAL A 507 -26.76 11.30 -6.93
C VAL A 507 -25.99 12.53 -6.45
N VAL A 508 -26.26 12.96 -5.23
CA VAL A 508 -25.62 14.16 -4.66
C VAL A 508 -24.09 13.98 -4.57
N VAL A 509 -23.61 12.83 -4.10
CA VAL A 509 -22.16 12.60 -3.96
C VAL A 509 -21.45 12.32 -5.29
N GLU A 510 -22.15 11.79 -6.29
CA GLU A 510 -21.60 11.52 -7.62
C GLU A 510 -21.53 12.79 -8.50
N LEU A 511 -22.49 13.70 -8.35
CA LEU A 511 -22.64 14.85 -9.27
C LEU A 511 -22.30 16.20 -8.64
N ILE A 512 -22.30 16.32 -7.31
CA ILE A 512 -22.09 17.59 -6.61
C ILE A 512 -20.80 17.49 -5.75
N ARG A 513 -19.88 18.43 -6.01
CA ARG A 513 -18.65 18.57 -5.23
C ARG A 513 -18.91 19.31 -3.92
N GLN A 514 -19.62 20.45 -3.98
CA GLN A 514 -19.87 21.31 -2.83
C GLN A 514 -21.10 22.19 -3.08
N ILE A 515 -21.82 22.52 -2.00
CA ILE A 515 -22.92 23.49 -1.98
C ILE A 515 -22.56 24.58 -0.98
N ARG A 516 -22.36 25.81 -1.44
CA ARG A 516 -22.14 26.97 -0.57
C ARG A 516 -23.46 27.67 -0.29
N VAL A 517 -23.76 27.86 0.99
CA VAL A 517 -24.99 28.53 1.43
C VAL A 517 -24.65 29.90 1.96
N TYR A 518 -25.10 30.93 1.26
CA TYR A 518 -24.92 32.34 1.63
C TYR A 518 -26.03 32.78 2.59
N ASP A 519 -27.29 32.50 2.23
CA ASP A 519 -28.47 32.83 3.02
C ASP A 519 -29.64 31.89 2.69
N LYS A 520 -30.87 32.26 3.02
CA LYS A 520 -32.06 31.43 2.78
C LYS A 520 -32.44 31.30 1.30
N LYS A 521 -31.94 32.17 0.43
CA LYS A 521 -32.33 32.26 -0.99
C LYS A 521 -31.15 32.05 -1.92
N ASN A 522 -29.93 32.32 -1.45
CA ASN A 522 -28.75 32.32 -2.28
C ASN A 522 -27.87 31.13 -1.94
N ILE A 523 -27.73 30.22 -2.90
CA ILE A 523 -26.84 29.07 -2.85
C ILE A 523 -26.00 29.03 -4.12
N GLU A 524 -24.80 28.51 -4.01
CA GLU A 524 -23.91 28.23 -5.12
C GLU A 524 -23.57 26.72 -5.11
N ILE A 525 -23.72 26.08 -6.25
CA ILE A 525 -23.42 24.63 -6.38
C ILE A 525 -22.21 24.48 -7.31
N THR A 526 -21.17 23.84 -6.80
CA THR A 526 -20.05 23.36 -7.61
C THR A 526 -20.31 21.90 -7.97
N PHE A 527 -20.52 21.64 -9.24
CA PHE A 527 -20.73 20.28 -9.74
C PHE A 527 -19.39 19.54 -9.88
N ASP A 528 -19.43 18.22 -9.82
CA ASP A 528 -18.30 17.42 -10.26
C ASP A 528 -18.17 17.54 -11.79
N PHE A 529 -16.91 17.55 -12.29
CA PHE A 529 -16.58 17.84 -13.69
C PHE A 529 -16.88 19.27 -14.20
N ASP A 530 -17.12 20.21 -13.30
CA ASP A 530 -17.34 21.61 -13.72
C ASP A 530 -16.14 22.12 -14.54
N ASP A 531 -14.91 21.79 -14.14
CA ASP A 531 -13.69 22.12 -14.89
C ASP A 531 -13.71 21.53 -16.31
N CYS A 532 -14.19 20.30 -16.50
CA CYS A 532 -14.34 19.65 -17.80
C CYS A 532 -15.43 20.33 -18.64
N TYR A 533 -16.55 20.66 -18.00
CA TYR A 533 -17.67 21.38 -18.64
C TYR A 533 -17.26 22.76 -19.13
N GLN A 534 -16.61 23.58 -18.29
CA GLN A 534 -16.10 24.90 -18.64
C GLN A 534 -15.02 24.82 -19.73
N THR A 535 -14.12 23.85 -19.65
CA THR A 535 -13.09 23.62 -20.68
C THR A 535 -13.75 23.32 -22.03
N LEU A 536 -14.77 22.48 -22.04
CA LEU A 536 -15.50 22.14 -23.25
C LEU A 536 -16.25 23.36 -23.82
N LEU A 537 -16.95 24.14 -22.99
CA LEU A 537 -17.62 25.39 -23.42
C LEU A 537 -16.64 26.36 -24.05
N ASN A 538 -15.44 26.53 -23.50
CA ASN A 538 -14.39 27.40 -24.03
C ASN A 538 -13.82 26.93 -25.37
N GLN A 539 -13.92 25.62 -25.68
CA GLN A 539 -13.43 25.04 -26.94
C GLN A 539 -14.48 25.14 -28.09
N LEU A 540 -15.76 25.21 -27.78
CA LEU A 540 -16.84 25.24 -28.77
C LEU A 540 -16.72 26.37 -29.79
N PRO A 541 -16.34 27.61 -29.44
CA PRO A 541 -16.16 28.69 -30.41
C PRO A 541 -15.12 28.37 -31.50
N ALA A 542 -14.03 27.63 -31.12
CA ALA A 542 -13.03 27.17 -32.08
C ALA A 542 -13.56 26.09 -33.04
N MET A 543 -14.65 25.42 -32.67
CA MET A 543 -15.37 24.44 -33.50
C MET A 543 -16.51 25.05 -34.31
N GLY A 544 -16.63 26.37 -34.35
CA GLY A 544 -17.70 27.06 -35.09
C GLY A 544 -19.05 27.08 -34.36
N VAL A 545 -19.04 26.87 -33.05
CA VAL A 545 -20.25 26.82 -32.23
C VAL A 545 -20.21 27.93 -31.19
N ASP A 546 -21.13 28.89 -31.30
CA ASP A 546 -21.32 29.91 -30.30
C ASP A 546 -22.29 29.43 -29.21
N THR A 547 -21.91 29.61 -27.97
CA THR A 547 -22.72 29.24 -26.81
C THR A 547 -23.08 30.49 -26.01
N VAL A 548 -24.35 30.59 -25.61
CA VAL A 548 -24.85 31.66 -24.73
C VAL A 548 -25.63 30.98 -23.60
N ILE A 549 -25.35 31.36 -22.38
CA ILE A 549 -26.15 30.95 -21.21
C ILE A 549 -27.16 32.10 -21.00
N ASP A 550 -28.45 31.77 -21.04
CA ASP A 550 -29.52 32.74 -20.80
C ASP A 550 -29.69 33.07 -19.30
N ASP A 551 -30.55 34.06 -19.01
CA ASP A 551 -30.81 34.52 -17.63
C ASP A 551 -31.41 33.40 -16.73
N ASP A 552 -32.02 32.39 -17.33
CA ASP A 552 -32.57 31.21 -16.67
C ASP A 552 -31.54 30.07 -16.56
N ASN A 553 -30.26 30.33 -16.88
CA ASN A 553 -29.14 29.37 -16.84
C ASN A 553 -29.25 28.21 -17.84
N ASN A 554 -30.02 28.37 -18.96
CA ASN A 554 -30.08 27.40 -20.04
C ASN A 554 -28.98 27.66 -21.08
N LEU A 555 -28.30 26.59 -21.51
CA LEU A 555 -27.31 26.64 -22.57
C LEU A 555 -28.01 26.73 -23.94
N GLN A 556 -27.86 27.87 -24.61
CA GLN A 556 -28.25 28.04 -26.01
C GLN A 556 -27.04 27.89 -26.92
N VAL A 557 -27.15 27.04 -27.91
CA VAL A 557 -26.09 26.72 -28.87
C VAL A 557 -26.49 27.17 -30.26
N LYS A 558 -25.61 27.95 -30.91
CA LYS A 558 -25.77 28.38 -32.32
C LYS A 558 -24.58 27.82 -33.12
N VAL A 559 -24.87 26.91 -34.04
CA VAL A 559 -23.85 26.43 -34.99
C VAL A 559 -23.71 27.50 -36.10
N LYS A 560 -22.48 27.96 -36.34
CA LYS A 560 -22.21 28.83 -37.50
C LYS A 560 -22.33 28.00 -38.75
N GLU A 561 -23.20 28.39 -39.66
CA GLU A 561 -23.21 27.79 -40.99
C GLU A 561 -21.84 28.01 -41.63
N VAL A 562 -21.19 26.90 -41.97
CA VAL A 562 -19.94 26.91 -42.75
C VAL A 562 -20.35 27.30 -44.15
N VAL A 563 -20.08 28.57 -44.53
CA VAL A 563 -20.23 29.09 -45.91
C VAL A 563 -19.12 28.54 -46.79
#